data_2b59cb372e0cfc0118fbb27b2bb0318a
#
_entry.id   2b59cb372e0cfc0118fbb27b2bb0318a
#
_cell.length_a   1.000
_cell.length_b   1.000
_cell.length_c   1.000
_cell.angle_alpha   90.00
_cell.angle_beta   90.00
_cell.angle_gamma   90.00
#
_symmetry.space_group_name_H-M   'P 1'
#
loop_
_entity.id
_entity.type
_entity.pdbx_description
1 polymer ?
#
loop_
_entity_poly.entity_id
_entity_poly.type
_entity_poly.pdbx_seq_one_letter_code
_entity_poly.pdbx_strand_id
1 'polypeptide(L)'
;MITSARHNDIVNHLTLRIEELEEQNAELLREKIVIEPTCQRAVETFGKVYEMTVAIEEMGELIQALTKVIRGKADFDNVAEEIADVEIALEEMKHASNNANQVTEWKHNKIIRLSEKIMRGYD
;
A
#
# COMPACT_ATOMS: atom_id res chain seq x y z
N MET A 1 14.44 -2.48 -42.92
CA MET A 1 15.39 -1.62 -42.22
C MET A 1 14.63 -0.61 -41.35
N ILE A 2 14.99 -0.47 -40.11
CA ILE A 2 14.32 0.47 -39.19
C ILE A 2 14.82 1.89 -39.50
N THR A 3 13.92 2.85 -39.64
CA THR A 3 14.30 4.27 -39.81
C THR A 3 14.92 4.82 -38.54
N SER A 4 15.72 5.89 -38.63
CA SER A 4 16.31 6.54 -37.45
C SER A 4 15.29 7.02 -36.44
N ALA A 5 14.15 7.57 -36.92
CA ALA A 5 13.06 8.01 -36.05
C ALA A 5 12.45 6.83 -35.28
N ARG A 6 12.19 5.71 -35.95
CA ARG A 6 11.64 4.50 -35.32
C ARG A 6 12.63 3.90 -34.34
N HIS A 7 13.92 3.91 -34.66
CA HIS A 7 14.96 3.45 -33.75
C HIS A 7 14.99 4.30 -32.47
N ASN A 8 14.89 5.60 -32.57
CA ASN A 8 14.86 6.52 -31.44
C ASN A 8 13.61 6.29 -30.57
N ASP A 9 12.45 6.05 -31.17
CA ASP A 9 11.22 5.75 -30.46
C ASP A 9 11.35 4.46 -29.64
N ILE A 10 11.94 3.42 -30.22
CA ILE A 10 12.20 2.15 -29.52
C ILE A 10 13.16 2.37 -28.35
N VAL A 11 14.27 3.10 -28.55
CA VAL A 11 15.24 3.39 -27.50
C VAL A 11 14.58 4.17 -26.35
N ASN A 12 13.79 5.18 -26.66
CA ASN A 12 13.07 5.97 -25.66
C ASN A 12 12.09 5.13 -24.87
N HIS A 13 11.33 4.26 -25.54
CA HIS A 13 10.38 3.34 -24.88
C HIS A 13 11.12 2.40 -23.92
N LEU A 14 12.22 1.80 -24.35
CA LEU A 14 13.00 0.90 -23.51
C LEU A 14 13.64 1.63 -22.33
N THR A 15 14.11 2.84 -22.53
CA THR A 15 14.69 3.67 -21.45
C THR A 15 13.64 3.95 -20.37
N LEU A 16 12.43 4.36 -20.76
CA LEU A 16 11.33 4.60 -19.84
C LEU A 16 10.95 3.32 -19.08
N ARG A 17 10.92 2.17 -19.76
CA ARG A 17 10.61 0.88 -19.13
C ARG A 17 11.66 0.46 -18.12
N ILE A 18 12.93 0.71 -18.41
CA ILE A 18 14.04 0.44 -17.49
C ILE A 18 13.88 1.30 -16.23
N GLU A 19 13.60 2.59 -16.39
CA GLU A 19 13.40 3.51 -15.26
C GLU A 19 12.22 3.06 -14.38
N GLU A 20 11.09 2.64 -14.97
CA GLU A 20 9.95 2.11 -14.24
C GLU A 20 10.31 0.85 -13.44
N LEU A 21 11.06 -0.09 -14.05
CA LEU A 21 11.48 -1.32 -13.38
C LEU A 21 12.47 -1.06 -12.25
N GLU A 22 13.39 -0.11 -12.43
CA GLU A 22 14.33 0.29 -11.39
C GLU A 22 13.60 0.89 -10.18
N GLU A 23 12.58 1.73 -10.43
CA GLU A 23 11.76 2.31 -9.39
C GLU A 23 10.97 1.25 -8.64
N GLN A 24 10.32 0.30 -9.35
CA GLN A 24 9.60 -0.82 -8.76
C GLN A 24 10.51 -1.70 -7.91
N ASN A 25 11.73 -1.98 -8.38
CA ASN A 25 12.71 -2.75 -7.63
C ASN A 25 13.15 -2.03 -6.36
N ALA A 26 13.34 -0.72 -6.42
CA ALA A 26 13.70 0.08 -5.25
C ALA A 26 12.60 0.04 -4.18
N GLU A 27 11.33 0.10 -4.57
CA GLU A 27 10.19 -0.04 -3.67
C GLU A 27 10.13 -1.42 -3.02
N LEU A 28 10.28 -2.48 -3.81
CA LEU A 28 10.29 -3.86 -3.29
C LEU A 28 11.43 -4.09 -2.30
N LEU A 29 12.59 -3.52 -2.55
CA LEU A 29 13.73 -3.60 -1.64
C LEU A 29 13.45 -2.87 -0.33
N ARG A 30 12.84 -1.67 -0.37
CA ARG A 30 12.45 -0.93 0.82
C ARG A 30 11.46 -1.72 1.65
N GLU A 31 10.45 -2.33 1.03
CA GLU A 31 9.47 -3.18 1.70
C GLU A 31 10.16 -4.32 2.45
N LYS A 32 11.03 -5.06 1.79
CA LYS A 32 11.65 -6.24 2.37
C LYS A 32 12.78 -5.94 3.35
N ILE A 33 13.57 -4.89 3.10
CA ILE A 33 14.77 -4.60 3.90
C ILE A 33 14.48 -3.68 5.06
N VAL A 34 13.51 -2.78 4.92
CA VAL A 34 13.22 -1.74 5.92
C VAL A 34 11.88 -1.93 6.59
N ILE A 35 10.80 -1.99 5.82
CA ILE A 35 9.44 -1.95 6.39
C ILE A 35 9.10 -3.22 7.14
N GLU A 36 9.18 -4.38 6.50
CA GLU A 36 8.85 -5.66 7.15
C GLU A 36 9.68 -5.93 8.41
N PRO A 37 11.03 -5.83 8.39
CA PRO A 37 11.82 -6.08 9.58
C PRO A 37 11.57 -5.06 10.71
N THR A 38 11.32 -3.80 10.36
CA THR A 38 11.03 -2.77 11.35
C THR A 38 9.69 -3.04 12.04
N CYS A 39 8.67 -3.39 11.30
CA CYS A 39 7.36 -3.75 11.85
C CYS A 39 7.43 -4.99 12.72
N GLN A 40 8.20 -6.00 12.31
CA GLN A 40 8.43 -7.18 13.13
C GLN A 40 9.09 -6.83 14.45
N ARG A 41 10.12 -5.99 14.43
CA ARG A 41 10.80 -5.53 15.64
C ARG A 41 9.90 -4.71 16.55
N ALA A 42 9.01 -3.90 16.00
CA ALA A 42 8.05 -3.14 16.78
C ALA A 42 7.12 -4.08 17.57
N VAL A 43 6.61 -5.11 16.94
CA VAL A 43 5.77 -6.12 17.60
C VAL A 43 6.53 -6.87 18.68
N GLU A 44 7.76 -7.26 18.41
CA GLU A 44 8.62 -7.94 19.39
C GLU A 44 8.97 -7.04 20.57
N THR A 45 9.16 -5.74 20.33
CA THR A 45 9.54 -4.76 21.35
C THR A 45 8.37 -4.37 22.23
N PHE A 46 7.23 -4.06 21.65
CA PHE A 46 6.09 -3.47 22.35
C PHE A 46 4.98 -4.48 22.69
N GLY A 47 4.95 -5.61 21.99
CA GLY A 47 3.98 -6.67 22.21
C GLY A 47 2.69 -6.53 21.40
N LYS A 48 1.99 -7.65 21.24
CA LYS A 48 0.80 -7.74 20.36
C LYS A 48 -0.34 -6.85 20.81
N VAL A 49 -0.62 -6.80 22.11
CA VAL A 49 -1.76 -6.01 22.62
C VAL A 49 -1.52 -4.52 22.41
N TYR A 50 -0.30 -4.06 22.66
CA TYR A 50 0.09 -2.67 22.42
C TYR A 50 -0.09 -2.32 20.94
N GLU A 51 0.42 -3.15 20.05
CA GLU A 51 0.34 -2.91 18.60
C GLU A 51 -1.10 -2.97 18.09
N MET A 52 -1.94 -3.83 18.64
CA MET A 52 -3.38 -3.87 18.33
C MET A 52 -4.05 -2.56 18.76
N THR A 53 -3.69 -2.03 19.92
CA THR A 53 -4.22 -0.76 20.40
C THR A 53 -3.81 0.39 19.49
N VAL A 54 -2.54 0.43 19.09
CA VAL A 54 -2.04 1.42 18.13
C VAL A 54 -2.79 1.33 16.79
N ALA A 55 -2.99 0.12 16.28
CA ALA A 55 -3.74 -0.08 15.03
C ALA A 55 -5.17 0.48 15.11
N ILE A 56 -5.85 0.26 16.23
CA ILE A 56 -7.19 0.80 16.46
C ILE A 56 -7.16 2.34 16.47
N GLU A 57 -6.18 2.94 17.14
CA GLU A 57 -6.01 4.38 17.20
C GLU A 57 -5.74 4.98 15.80
N GLU A 58 -4.83 4.39 15.04
CA GLU A 58 -4.50 4.86 13.70
C GLU A 58 -5.69 4.77 12.74
N MET A 59 -6.44 3.68 12.80
CA MET A 59 -7.66 3.54 12.01
C MET A 59 -8.70 4.60 12.40
N GLY A 60 -8.82 4.91 13.70
CA GLY A 60 -9.69 5.98 14.19
C GLY A 60 -9.30 7.36 13.67
N GLU A 61 -8.02 7.65 13.62
CA GLU A 61 -7.51 8.92 13.10
C GLU A 61 -7.78 9.04 11.59
N LEU A 62 -7.65 7.96 10.83
CA LEU A 62 -8.01 7.96 9.40
C LEU A 62 -9.51 8.21 9.21
N ILE A 63 -10.35 7.59 10.02
CA ILE A 63 -11.80 7.82 9.99
C ILE A 63 -12.10 9.30 10.21
N GLN A 64 -11.48 9.93 11.21
CA GLN A 64 -11.66 11.36 11.48
C GLN A 64 -11.20 12.22 10.32
N ALA A 65 -10.05 11.93 9.74
CA ALA A 65 -9.52 12.68 8.60
C ALA A 65 -10.46 12.62 7.40
N LEU A 66 -10.96 11.44 7.07
CA LEU A 66 -11.93 11.24 5.97
C LEU A 66 -13.24 11.96 6.23
N THR A 67 -13.73 11.91 7.45
CA THR A 67 -14.97 12.61 7.86
C THR A 67 -14.83 14.12 7.69
N LYS A 68 -13.68 14.69 8.05
CA LYS A 68 -13.42 16.13 7.87
C LYS A 68 -13.42 16.53 6.40
N VAL A 69 -12.83 15.71 5.53
CA VAL A 69 -12.85 15.96 4.07
C VAL A 69 -14.30 15.96 3.54
N ILE A 70 -15.10 14.98 3.92
CA ILE A 70 -16.52 14.88 3.50
C ILE A 70 -17.30 16.12 3.94
N ARG A 71 -17.01 16.65 5.13
CA ARG A 71 -17.64 17.86 5.64
C ARG A 71 -17.11 19.16 5.03
N GLY A 72 -16.12 19.09 4.16
CA GLY A 72 -15.47 20.27 3.58
C GLY A 72 -14.61 21.06 4.54
N LYS A 73 -14.14 20.44 5.64
CA LYS A 73 -13.35 21.10 6.69
C LYS A 73 -11.84 20.86 6.56
N ALA A 74 -11.42 20.00 5.66
CA ALA A 74 -10.03 19.66 5.44
C ALA A 74 -9.82 19.17 4.00
N ASP A 75 -8.59 19.21 3.53
CA ASP A 75 -8.17 18.62 2.26
C ASP A 75 -7.60 17.20 2.49
N PHE A 76 -7.04 16.62 1.42
CA PHE A 76 -6.49 15.26 1.47
C PHE A 76 -5.07 15.17 2.01
N ASP A 77 -4.41 16.27 2.37
CA ASP A 77 -3.01 16.23 2.85
C ASP A 77 -2.89 15.43 4.15
N ASN A 78 -3.78 15.68 5.10
CA ASN A 78 -3.83 14.92 6.35
C ASN A 78 -4.25 13.46 6.13
N VAL A 79 -5.11 13.20 5.15
CA VAL A 79 -5.52 11.84 4.79
C VAL A 79 -4.33 11.01 4.33
N ALA A 80 -3.41 11.58 3.55
CA ALA A 80 -2.22 10.87 3.09
C ALA A 80 -1.33 10.42 4.27
N GLU A 81 -1.11 11.28 5.26
CA GLU A 81 -0.38 10.93 6.47
C GLU A 81 -1.06 9.79 7.24
N GLU A 82 -2.37 9.90 7.44
CA GLU A 82 -3.14 8.88 8.18
C GLU A 82 -3.20 7.54 7.42
N ILE A 83 -3.24 7.56 6.10
CA ILE A 83 -3.12 6.32 5.30
C ILE A 83 -1.78 5.65 5.56
N ALA A 84 -0.69 6.41 5.56
CA ALA A 84 0.64 5.88 5.83
C ALA A 84 0.72 5.22 7.21
N ASP A 85 0.18 5.87 8.23
CA ASP A 85 0.15 5.35 9.59
C ASP A 85 -0.66 4.04 9.68
N VAL A 86 -1.82 3.99 9.01
CA VAL A 86 -2.65 2.78 8.96
C VAL A 86 -1.95 1.64 8.22
N GLU A 87 -1.28 1.92 7.11
CA GLU A 87 -0.56 0.89 6.36
C GLU A 87 0.57 0.27 7.18
N ILE A 88 1.30 1.10 7.95
CA ILE A 88 2.33 0.61 8.88
C ILE A 88 1.70 -0.25 9.98
N ALA A 89 0.63 0.22 10.59
CA ALA A 89 -0.08 -0.50 11.63
C ALA A 89 -0.62 -1.86 11.13
N LEU A 90 -1.13 -1.91 9.90
CA LEU A 90 -1.59 -3.16 9.29
C LEU A 90 -0.44 -4.14 9.03
N GLU A 91 0.72 -3.63 8.63
CA GLU A 91 1.90 -4.47 8.49
C GLU A 91 2.33 -5.07 9.83
N GLU A 92 2.32 -4.28 10.89
CA GLU A 92 2.59 -4.75 12.24
C GLU A 92 1.57 -5.82 12.66
N MET A 93 0.30 -5.66 12.33
CA MET A 93 -0.75 -6.64 12.64
C MET A 93 -0.54 -7.98 11.93
N LYS A 94 -0.04 -7.96 10.70
CA LYS A 94 0.29 -9.20 10.00
C LYS A 94 1.41 -9.97 10.69
N HIS A 95 2.39 -9.28 11.23
CA HIS A 95 3.44 -9.89 12.04
C HIS A 95 2.91 -10.39 13.38
N ALA A 96 2.11 -9.59 14.07
CA ALA A 96 1.54 -9.95 15.36
C ALA A 96 0.64 -11.19 15.30
N SER A 97 -0.12 -11.32 14.23
CA SER A 97 -1.09 -12.42 14.03
C SER A 97 -0.51 -13.61 13.27
N ASN A 98 0.67 -13.43 12.66
CA ASN A 98 1.32 -14.43 11.81
C ASN A 98 0.39 -14.95 10.71
N ASN A 99 -0.33 -14.05 10.06
CA ASN A 99 -1.35 -14.38 9.07
C ASN A 99 -1.18 -13.65 7.72
N ALA A 100 0.04 -13.23 7.40
CA ALA A 100 0.32 -12.48 6.17
C ALA A 100 -0.14 -13.21 4.90
N ASN A 101 0.05 -14.55 4.83
CA ASN A 101 -0.38 -15.34 3.69
C ASN A 101 -1.91 -15.37 3.55
N GLN A 102 -2.63 -15.50 4.67
CA GLN A 102 -4.09 -15.47 4.68
C GLN A 102 -4.61 -14.10 4.23
N VAL A 103 -3.99 -13.02 4.68
CA VAL A 103 -4.35 -11.66 4.26
C VAL A 103 -4.16 -11.51 2.74
N THR A 104 -3.06 -12.00 2.21
CA THR A 104 -2.79 -11.96 0.76
C THR A 104 -3.84 -12.71 -0.04
N GLU A 105 -4.24 -13.91 0.40
CA GLU A 105 -5.29 -14.70 -0.26
C GLU A 105 -6.64 -14.00 -0.23
N TRP A 106 -7.02 -13.43 0.92
CA TRP A 106 -8.27 -12.68 1.04
C TRP A 106 -8.27 -11.43 0.15
N LYS A 107 -7.16 -10.70 0.11
CA LYS A 107 -7.04 -9.53 -0.79
C LYS A 107 -7.23 -9.92 -2.24
N HIS A 108 -6.58 -10.99 -2.67
CA HIS A 108 -6.71 -11.49 -4.04
C HIS A 108 -8.16 -11.81 -4.39
N ASN A 109 -8.84 -12.56 -3.54
CA ASN A 109 -10.24 -12.93 -3.75
C ASN A 109 -11.17 -11.71 -3.76
N LYS A 110 -10.94 -10.78 -2.85
CA LYS A 110 -11.77 -9.57 -2.74
C LYS A 110 -11.56 -8.62 -3.91
N ILE A 111 -10.34 -8.52 -4.45
CA ILE A 111 -10.08 -7.65 -5.61
C ILE A 111 -10.76 -8.22 -6.87
N ILE A 112 -10.81 -9.54 -7.01
CA ILE A 112 -11.55 -10.19 -8.09
C ILE A 112 -13.05 -9.87 -8.00
N ARG A 113 -13.64 -9.97 -6.80
CA ARG A 113 -15.05 -9.61 -6.57
C ARG A 113 -15.33 -8.15 -6.89
N LEU A 114 -14.41 -7.25 -6.52
CA LEU A 114 -14.54 -5.83 -6.84
C LEU A 114 -14.52 -5.60 -8.35
N SER A 115 -13.59 -6.24 -9.05
CA SER A 115 -13.49 -6.17 -10.51
C SER A 115 -14.79 -6.64 -11.19
N GLU A 116 -15.36 -7.75 -10.73
CA GLU A 116 -16.63 -8.28 -11.23
C GLU A 116 -17.79 -7.31 -10.95
N LYS A 117 -17.83 -6.72 -9.76
CA LYS A 117 -18.84 -5.72 -9.40
C LYS A 117 -18.78 -4.49 -10.31
N ILE A 118 -17.59 -3.99 -10.61
CA ILE A 118 -17.40 -2.87 -11.52
C ILE A 118 -17.90 -3.22 -12.92
N MET A 119 -17.59 -4.41 -13.40
CA MET A 119 -18.03 -4.89 -14.73
C MET A 119 -19.54 -5.04 -14.83
N ARG A 120 -20.23 -5.38 -13.74
CA ARG A 120 -21.70 -5.53 -13.71
C ARG A 120 -22.44 -4.21 -13.51
N GLY A 121 -21.77 -3.12 -13.17
CA GLY A 121 -22.38 -1.81 -13.04
C GLY A 121 -23.14 -1.57 -11.73
N TYR A 122 -22.71 -2.10 -10.63
CA TYR A 122 -23.25 -1.84 -9.28
C TYR A 122 -24.65 -2.40 -9.02
N ASP A 123 -24.91 -3.57 -9.42
CA ASP A 123 -26.16 -4.25 -9.03
C ASP A 123 -26.15 -4.79 -7.60
#